data_3ad6625c52f296cc7f017c537434ef90
#
_entry.id   3ad6625c52f296cc7f017c537434ef90
#
_cell.length_a   1.000
_cell.length_b   1.000
_cell.length_c   1.000
_cell.angle_alpha   90.00
_cell.angle_beta   90.00
_cell.angle_gamma   90.00
#
_symmetry.space_group_name_H-M   'P 1'
#
loop_
_entity.id
_entity.type
_entity.pdbx_description
1 polymer ?
#
loop_
_entity_poly.entity_id
_entity_poly.type
_entity_poly.pdbx_seq_one_letter_code
_entity_poly.pdbx_strand_id
1 'polypeptide(L)'
;MRRAPLALLALVLLAGCSSEAPKPVAPVAKQPPQQETLTGRMAFQKLYQAARLWNADARCFRLESAITKESNGRDGKSGVWRAIFASPGRGIARPFTWSGLTADDAPNPGVAPAGPEDSFNPANTSTQPFDIVYLKADSDQSLEVAQKHGGEAILKKDPNQPVRYILDWNPKKSQLEWHVIYGTAELDAKLNVAVNASSGDFVRVEK
;
A
#
# COMPACT_ATOMS: atom_id res chain seq x y z
N MET A 1 -45.32 -20.15 83.26
CA MET A 1 -43.92 -19.64 83.27
C MET A 1 -42.98 -20.79 83.09
N ARG A 2 -42.49 -21.05 81.88
CA ARG A 2 -41.34 -21.91 81.59
C ARG A 2 -40.69 -21.47 80.26
N ARG A 3 -39.50 -20.98 80.38
CA ARG A 3 -38.64 -20.53 79.27
C ARG A 3 -37.97 -21.78 78.69
N ALA A 4 -38.03 -21.94 77.37
CA ALA A 4 -37.23 -22.91 76.64
C ALA A 4 -36.06 -22.18 75.92
N PRO A 5 -34.84 -22.68 75.93
CA PRO A 5 -33.76 -22.05 75.16
C PRO A 5 -33.71 -22.57 73.71
N LEU A 6 -33.47 -21.63 72.83
CA LEU A 6 -33.26 -21.84 71.40
C LEU A 6 -31.82 -22.31 71.18
N ALA A 7 -31.62 -23.51 70.68
CA ALA A 7 -30.31 -24.01 70.22
C ALA A 7 -30.02 -23.51 68.83
N LEU A 8 -28.95 -22.72 68.64
CA LEU A 8 -28.47 -22.21 67.40
C LEU A 8 -27.53 -23.24 66.74
N LEU A 9 -27.94 -23.88 65.65
CA LEU A 9 -27.12 -24.80 64.88
C LEU A 9 -26.36 -24.01 63.81
N ALA A 10 -25.03 -23.82 64.01
CA ALA A 10 -24.16 -23.20 63.03
C ALA A 10 -23.75 -24.23 61.94
N LEU A 11 -24.22 -24.03 60.75
CA LEU A 11 -23.84 -24.82 59.57
C LEU A 11 -22.60 -24.17 58.90
N VAL A 12 -21.44 -24.80 59.04
CA VAL A 12 -20.18 -24.36 58.39
C VAL A 12 -20.17 -24.93 56.98
N LEU A 13 -20.39 -24.04 55.97
CA LEU A 13 -20.19 -24.37 54.56
C LEU A 13 -18.69 -24.20 54.21
N LEU A 14 -18.02 -25.35 54.01
CA LEU A 14 -16.68 -25.41 53.41
C LEU A 14 -16.81 -25.19 51.91
N ALA A 15 -16.55 -24.00 51.42
CA ALA A 15 -16.36 -23.69 50.01
C ALA A 15 -14.98 -24.20 49.58
N GLY A 16 -14.95 -25.36 48.92
CA GLY A 16 -13.76 -25.88 48.27
C GLY A 16 -13.45 -25.06 47.02
N CYS A 17 -12.39 -24.24 47.07
CA CYS A 17 -11.81 -23.64 45.89
C CYS A 17 -11.09 -24.76 45.10
N SER A 18 -11.74 -25.29 44.09
CA SER A 18 -11.09 -26.08 43.05
C SER A 18 -10.29 -25.16 42.14
N SER A 19 -8.99 -25.07 42.33
CA SER A 19 -8.08 -24.42 41.41
C SER A 19 -7.87 -25.33 40.20
N GLU A 20 -8.70 -25.11 39.15
CA GLU A 20 -8.48 -25.76 37.87
C GLU A 20 -7.14 -25.27 37.29
N ALA A 21 -6.21 -26.18 37.06
CA ALA A 21 -4.93 -25.86 36.44
C ALA A 21 -5.17 -25.28 35.03
N PRO A 22 -4.45 -24.22 34.60
CA PRO A 22 -4.64 -23.63 33.29
C PRO A 22 -4.37 -24.68 32.23
N LYS A 23 -5.40 -24.94 31.37
CA LYS A 23 -5.28 -25.82 30.20
C LYS A 23 -4.13 -25.31 29.34
N PRO A 24 -3.26 -26.20 28.81
CA PRO A 24 -2.23 -25.79 27.86
C PRO A 24 -2.90 -25.07 26.68
N VAL A 25 -2.55 -23.82 26.46
CA VAL A 25 -2.97 -23.08 25.27
C VAL A 25 -2.37 -23.81 24.07
N ALA A 26 -3.22 -24.41 23.23
CA ALA A 26 -2.77 -25.03 22.00
C ALA A 26 -1.96 -24.00 21.19
N PRO A 27 -0.85 -24.41 20.56
CA PRO A 27 -0.07 -23.49 19.71
C PRO A 27 -1.01 -22.88 18.67
N VAL A 28 -1.12 -21.55 18.69
CA VAL A 28 -1.86 -20.84 17.64
C VAL A 28 -1.20 -21.23 16.33
N ALA A 29 -1.91 -22.00 15.51
CA ALA A 29 -1.46 -22.37 14.17
C ALA A 29 -1.11 -21.05 13.45
N LYS A 30 0.15 -20.88 13.06
CA LYS A 30 0.58 -19.75 12.22
C LYS A 30 -0.28 -19.81 10.97
N GLN A 31 -1.22 -18.87 10.81
CA GLN A 31 -1.93 -18.70 9.54
C GLN A 31 -0.87 -18.56 8.44
N PRO A 32 -1.07 -19.23 7.28
CA PRO A 32 -0.17 -19.03 6.16
C PRO A 32 -0.09 -17.51 5.87
N PRO A 33 1.08 -17.00 5.48
CA PRO A 33 1.28 -15.59 5.21
C PRO A 33 0.23 -15.12 4.20
N GLN A 34 -0.61 -14.19 4.61
CA GLN A 34 -1.69 -13.68 3.76
C GLN A 34 -1.05 -12.75 2.75
N GLN A 35 -1.01 -13.16 1.48
CA GLN A 35 -0.55 -12.30 0.39
C GLN A 35 -1.65 -11.28 0.07
N GLU A 36 -1.34 -10.01 0.25
CA GLU A 36 -2.24 -8.89 -0.06
C GLU A 36 -1.69 -8.10 -1.24
N THR A 37 -2.53 -7.83 -2.24
CA THR A 37 -2.25 -6.89 -3.32
C THR A 37 -3.21 -5.71 -3.25
N LEU A 38 -2.73 -4.50 -3.51
CA LEU A 38 -3.53 -3.28 -3.45
C LEU A 38 -3.44 -2.52 -4.77
N THR A 39 -4.50 -1.77 -5.09
CA THR A 39 -4.44 -0.71 -6.10
C THR A 39 -3.55 0.44 -5.61
N GLY A 40 -3.10 1.27 -6.54
CA GLY A 40 -2.20 2.37 -6.21
C GLY A 40 -2.79 3.35 -5.21
N ARG A 41 -4.08 3.68 -5.33
CA ARG A 41 -4.74 4.60 -4.40
C ARG A 41 -4.90 4.00 -3.00
N MET A 42 -5.21 2.71 -2.89
CA MET A 42 -5.29 2.03 -1.59
C MET A 42 -3.92 1.98 -0.89
N ALA A 43 -2.88 1.64 -1.63
CA ALA A 43 -1.51 1.64 -1.11
C ALA A 43 -1.05 3.07 -0.74
N PHE A 44 -1.37 4.06 -1.58
CA PHE A 44 -1.07 5.46 -1.30
C PHE A 44 -1.65 5.92 0.04
N GLN A 45 -2.90 5.56 0.36
CA GLN A 45 -3.52 5.95 1.64
C GLN A 45 -2.72 5.42 2.84
N LYS A 46 -2.27 4.15 2.80
CA LYS A 46 -1.42 3.56 3.86
C LYS A 46 -0.07 4.29 3.96
N LEU A 47 0.57 4.55 2.84
CA LEU A 47 1.87 5.23 2.76
C LEU A 47 1.78 6.70 3.21
N TYR A 48 0.71 7.39 2.81
CA TYR A 48 0.47 8.78 3.19
C TYR A 48 0.30 8.96 4.70
N GLN A 49 -0.39 8.05 5.37
CA GLN A 49 -0.51 8.08 6.83
C GLN A 49 0.87 8.01 7.51
N ALA A 50 1.75 7.10 7.07
CA ALA A 50 3.10 7.00 7.59
C ALA A 50 3.95 8.23 7.30
N ALA A 51 3.82 8.80 6.10
CA ALA A 51 4.51 10.02 5.72
C ALA A 51 4.06 11.23 6.55
N ARG A 52 2.77 11.33 6.87
CA ARG A 52 2.24 12.39 7.75
C ARG A 52 2.70 12.26 9.20
N LEU A 53 2.96 11.05 9.68
CA LEU A 53 3.59 10.81 10.98
C LEU A 53 5.08 11.21 10.97
N TRP A 54 5.77 11.00 9.85
CA TRP A 54 7.15 11.45 9.67
C TRP A 54 7.23 12.98 9.60
N ASN A 55 6.36 13.63 8.83
CA ASN A 55 6.31 15.09 8.70
C ASN A 55 4.90 15.59 8.38
N ALA A 56 4.43 16.58 9.15
CA ALA A 56 3.06 17.09 9.00
C ALA A 56 2.79 17.80 7.68
N ASP A 57 3.82 18.29 6.96
CA ASP A 57 3.72 18.89 5.64
C ASP A 57 4.09 17.94 4.48
N ALA A 58 4.22 16.63 4.77
CA ALA A 58 4.59 15.63 3.77
C ALA A 58 3.62 15.64 2.58
N ARG A 59 4.17 15.71 1.36
CA ARG A 59 3.47 15.67 0.08
C ARG A 59 4.17 14.70 -0.85
N CYS A 60 3.41 13.84 -1.52
CA CYS A 60 3.97 12.87 -2.46
C CYS A 60 4.34 13.54 -3.78
N PHE A 61 5.45 13.12 -4.38
CA PHE A 61 5.79 13.50 -5.75
C PHE A 61 5.94 12.30 -6.70
N ARG A 62 6.04 11.07 -6.17
CA ARG A 62 6.07 9.85 -6.97
C ARG A 62 5.53 8.68 -6.18
N LEU A 63 4.64 7.90 -6.80
CA LEU A 63 4.19 6.60 -6.34
C LEU A 63 4.47 5.58 -7.45
N GLU A 64 5.00 4.41 -7.10
CA GLU A 64 5.32 3.37 -8.09
C GLU A 64 5.08 1.97 -7.53
N SER A 65 4.65 1.05 -8.40
CA SER A 65 4.56 -0.36 -8.08
C SER A 65 5.89 -1.06 -8.35
N ALA A 66 6.15 -2.15 -7.63
CA ALA A 66 7.25 -3.06 -7.92
C ALA A 66 6.71 -4.39 -8.46
N ILE A 67 7.43 -4.97 -9.42
CA ILE A 67 7.16 -6.32 -9.92
C ILE A 67 7.89 -7.31 -9.04
N THR A 68 7.19 -8.35 -8.61
CA THR A 68 7.71 -9.49 -7.86
C THR A 68 7.26 -10.78 -8.52
N LYS A 69 7.76 -11.93 -8.07
CA LYS A 69 7.31 -13.23 -8.57
C LYS A 69 5.82 -13.48 -8.31
N GLU A 70 5.31 -12.99 -7.16
CA GLU A 70 3.92 -13.15 -6.74
C GLU A 70 2.99 -12.04 -7.23
N SER A 71 3.54 -10.91 -7.74
CA SER A 71 2.75 -9.76 -8.15
C SER A 71 3.32 -9.11 -9.41
N ASN A 72 2.66 -9.34 -10.54
CA ASN A 72 3.07 -8.87 -11.87
C ASN A 72 2.27 -7.66 -12.38
N GLY A 73 1.35 -7.14 -11.61
CA GLY A 73 0.62 -5.89 -11.91
C GLY A 73 -0.50 -5.98 -12.95
N ARG A 74 -0.80 -7.15 -13.54
CA ARG A 74 -1.73 -7.29 -14.68
C ARG A 74 -3.21 -7.08 -14.33
N ASP A 75 -3.54 -6.97 -13.08
CA ASP A 75 -4.89 -6.70 -12.55
C ASP A 75 -5.06 -5.27 -12.01
N GLY A 76 -4.09 -4.39 -12.28
CA GLY A 76 -4.09 -3.03 -11.74
C GLY A 76 -3.61 -2.92 -10.29
N LYS A 77 -3.16 -4.03 -9.71
CA LYS A 77 -2.71 -4.10 -8.31
C LYS A 77 -1.25 -4.50 -8.23
N SER A 78 -0.64 -4.21 -7.08
CA SER A 78 0.69 -4.71 -6.76
C SER A 78 0.77 -5.13 -5.30
N GLY A 79 1.61 -6.12 -5.02
CA GLY A 79 1.96 -6.54 -3.67
C GLY A 79 3.01 -5.63 -3.01
N VAL A 80 3.68 -4.77 -3.79
CA VAL A 80 4.67 -3.82 -3.28
C VAL A 80 4.48 -2.46 -3.96
N TRP A 81 4.33 -1.42 -3.15
CA TRP A 81 4.24 -0.04 -3.58
C TRP A 81 5.28 0.82 -2.86
N ARG A 82 5.94 1.71 -3.59
CA ARG A 82 6.87 2.69 -3.06
C ARG A 82 6.37 4.09 -3.37
N ALA A 83 6.38 4.97 -2.37
CA ALA A 83 6.10 6.39 -2.56
C ALA A 83 7.25 7.23 -2.02
N ILE A 84 7.53 8.35 -2.69
CA ILE A 84 8.52 9.32 -2.23
C ILE A 84 7.77 10.58 -1.82
N PHE A 85 7.95 10.95 -0.56
CA PHE A 85 7.33 12.15 0.02
C PHE A 85 8.38 13.20 0.29
N ALA A 86 8.05 14.44 -0.06
CA ALA A 86 8.83 15.61 0.31
C ALA A 86 8.19 16.33 1.50
N SER A 87 9.01 16.91 2.36
CA SER A 87 8.64 17.95 3.31
C SER A 87 9.23 19.27 2.81
N PRO A 88 8.44 20.10 2.10
CA PRO A 88 8.94 21.37 1.55
C PRO A 88 9.45 22.33 2.63
N GLY A 89 8.79 22.33 3.80
CA GLY A 89 9.19 23.19 4.93
C GLY A 89 10.56 22.83 5.53
N ARG A 90 10.99 21.57 5.39
CA ARG A 90 12.32 21.10 5.84
C ARG A 90 13.33 20.96 4.71
N GLY A 91 12.91 21.06 3.46
CA GLY A 91 13.79 20.84 2.30
C GLY A 91 14.35 19.42 2.20
N ILE A 92 13.57 18.42 2.62
CA ILE A 92 13.96 17.00 2.60
C ILE A 92 12.89 16.13 1.94
N ALA A 93 13.32 14.97 1.44
CA ALA A 93 12.43 13.92 0.94
C ALA A 93 12.78 12.56 1.57
N ARG A 94 11.81 11.66 1.64
CA ARG A 94 12.00 10.31 2.15
C ARG A 94 11.11 9.31 1.43
N PRO A 95 11.67 8.16 1.00
CA PRO A 95 10.88 7.07 0.46
C PRO A 95 10.23 6.24 1.57
N PHE A 96 9.01 5.76 1.30
CA PHE A 96 8.28 4.78 2.09
C PHE A 96 7.85 3.63 1.18
N THR A 97 7.83 2.42 1.71
CA THR A 97 7.34 1.24 1.00
C THR A 97 6.22 0.58 1.80
N TRP A 98 5.19 0.15 1.11
CA TRP A 98 4.21 -0.80 1.60
C TRP A 98 4.41 -2.13 0.89
N SER A 99 4.39 -3.23 1.65
CA SER A 99 4.37 -4.58 1.13
C SER A 99 3.23 -5.38 1.77
N GLY A 100 2.50 -6.12 0.95
CA GLY A 100 1.53 -7.12 1.39
C GLY A 100 2.03 -8.55 1.21
N LEU A 101 3.31 -8.72 0.85
CA LEU A 101 3.89 -10.02 0.50
C LEU A 101 4.87 -10.50 1.56
N THR A 102 4.92 -11.82 1.73
CA THR A 102 5.99 -12.52 2.45
C THR A 102 6.77 -13.34 1.43
N ALA A 103 7.71 -12.70 0.73
CA ALA A 103 8.52 -13.31 -0.33
C ALA A 103 9.97 -12.79 -0.27
N ASP A 104 10.91 -13.59 -0.75
CA ASP A 104 12.34 -13.26 -0.68
C ASP A 104 12.71 -12.02 -1.53
N ASP A 105 11.94 -11.73 -2.57
CA ASP A 105 12.13 -10.60 -3.48
C ASP A 105 11.22 -9.39 -3.13
N ALA A 106 10.57 -9.41 -1.97
CA ALA A 106 9.73 -8.32 -1.46
C ALA A 106 10.24 -7.80 -0.11
N PRO A 107 10.00 -6.52 0.20
CA PRO A 107 10.21 -6.02 1.56
C PRO A 107 9.30 -6.72 2.58
N ASN A 108 9.65 -6.66 3.85
CA ASN A 108 8.81 -7.16 4.93
C ASN A 108 7.38 -6.56 4.86
N PRO A 109 6.34 -7.35 5.16
CA PRO A 109 4.96 -6.88 5.15
C PRO A 109 4.73 -5.65 6.02
N GLY A 110 3.84 -4.76 5.56
CA GLY A 110 3.49 -3.53 6.26
C GLY A 110 4.06 -2.28 5.59
N VAL A 111 4.00 -1.15 6.30
CA VAL A 111 4.55 0.13 5.85
C VAL A 111 5.85 0.42 6.60
N ALA A 112 6.91 0.74 5.88
CA ALA A 112 8.20 1.11 6.45
C ALA A 112 8.89 2.23 5.62
N PRO A 113 9.76 3.02 6.24
CA PRO A 113 10.72 3.84 5.49
C PRO A 113 11.60 2.96 4.61
N ALA A 114 11.80 3.38 3.35
CA ALA A 114 12.55 2.60 2.34
C ALA A 114 13.92 3.21 2.02
N GLY A 115 14.43 4.05 2.91
CA GLY A 115 15.73 4.70 2.77
C GLY A 115 15.92 5.87 3.72
N PRO A 116 17.11 6.48 3.70
CA PRO A 116 17.41 7.70 4.45
C PRO A 116 16.60 8.89 3.91
N GLU A 117 16.64 9.99 4.66
CA GLU A 117 16.23 11.30 4.16
C GLU A 117 17.26 11.80 3.15
N ASP A 118 16.80 12.49 2.11
CA ASP A 118 17.61 13.13 1.09
C ASP A 118 17.18 14.58 0.94
N SER A 119 18.01 15.41 0.30
CA SER A 119 17.70 16.81 0.02
C SER A 119 16.54 16.92 -0.97
N PHE A 120 15.64 17.88 -0.73
CA PHE A 120 14.54 18.21 -1.63
C PHE A 120 14.59 19.68 -2.03
N ASN A 121 14.58 19.93 -3.35
CA ASN A 121 14.50 21.28 -3.89
C ASN A 121 13.09 21.49 -4.51
N PRO A 122 12.25 22.37 -3.93
CA PRO A 122 10.91 22.65 -4.46
C PRO A 122 10.90 23.33 -5.85
N ALA A 123 12.03 23.90 -6.29
CA ALA A 123 12.15 24.45 -7.63
C ALA A 123 12.41 23.39 -8.72
N ASN A 124 12.69 22.13 -8.32
CA ASN A 124 12.89 21.04 -9.27
C ASN A 124 11.55 20.52 -9.77
N THR A 125 11.23 20.82 -11.03
CA THR A 125 9.95 20.41 -11.66
C THR A 125 9.83 18.91 -11.87
N SER A 126 10.94 18.15 -11.88
CA SER A 126 10.92 16.69 -12.01
C SER A 126 10.46 15.97 -10.73
N THR A 127 10.49 16.65 -9.59
CA THR A 127 10.07 16.14 -8.29
C THR A 127 8.96 16.99 -7.69
N GLN A 128 8.08 17.53 -8.54
CA GLN A 128 6.99 18.38 -8.10
C GLN A 128 5.94 17.59 -7.30
N PRO A 129 5.71 17.95 -6.02
CA PRO A 129 4.70 17.30 -5.23
C PRO A 129 3.29 17.58 -5.75
N PHE A 130 2.42 16.57 -5.70
CA PHE A 130 1.03 16.71 -6.08
C PHE A 130 0.09 16.73 -4.86
N ASP A 131 -1.11 17.22 -5.06
CA ASP A 131 -2.19 17.15 -4.08
C ASP A 131 -3.02 15.87 -4.32
N ILE A 132 -3.38 15.19 -3.24
CA ILE A 132 -4.20 13.97 -3.27
C ILE A 132 -5.58 14.20 -3.92
N VAL A 133 -6.08 15.42 -3.95
CA VAL A 133 -7.36 15.77 -4.57
C VAL A 133 -7.40 15.44 -6.06
N TYR A 134 -6.23 15.37 -6.72
CA TYR A 134 -6.10 14.99 -8.13
C TYR A 134 -6.09 13.48 -8.35
N LEU A 135 -5.90 12.66 -7.32
CA LEU A 135 -5.90 11.19 -7.42
C LEU A 135 -7.33 10.64 -7.31
N LYS A 136 -8.09 10.67 -8.40
CA LYS A 136 -9.47 10.17 -8.47
C LYS A 136 -9.55 8.82 -9.18
N ALA A 137 -8.95 8.69 -10.36
CA ALA A 137 -8.81 7.42 -11.06
C ALA A 137 -7.69 6.59 -10.43
N ASP A 138 -7.91 5.30 -10.24
CA ASP A 138 -6.96 4.38 -9.62
C ASP A 138 -6.15 3.61 -10.68
N SER A 139 -5.17 2.83 -10.25
CA SER A 139 -4.28 2.06 -11.13
C SER A 139 -5.00 0.99 -11.96
N ASP A 140 -6.05 0.34 -11.41
CA ASP A 140 -6.88 -0.63 -12.13
C ASP A 140 -7.70 0.03 -13.24
N GLN A 141 -8.32 1.18 -12.98
CA GLN A 141 -9.01 1.97 -14.00
C GLN A 141 -8.05 2.46 -15.10
N SER A 142 -6.84 2.86 -14.71
CA SER A 142 -5.80 3.27 -15.66
C SER A 142 -5.31 2.11 -16.52
N LEU A 143 -5.25 0.89 -15.97
CA LEU A 143 -4.98 -0.32 -16.74
C LEU A 143 -6.03 -0.57 -17.80
N GLU A 144 -7.33 -0.44 -17.47
CA GLU A 144 -8.42 -0.62 -18.45
C GLU A 144 -8.30 0.35 -19.63
N VAL A 145 -7.91 1.60 -19.35
CA VAL A 145 -7.64 2.58 -20.41
C VAL A 145 -6.43 2.16 -21.24
N ALA A 146 -5.34 1.77 -20.61
CA ALA A 146 -4.13 1.36 -21.30
C ALA A 146 -4.34 0.11 -22.17
N GLN A 147 -5.18 -0.85 -21.73
CA GLN A 147 -5.54 -2.02 -22.51
C GLN A 147 -6.22 -1.64 -23.82
N LYS A 148 -7.15 -0.68 -23.81
CA LYS A 148 -7.84 -0.16 -25.01
C LYS A 148 -6.88 0.56 -25.97
N HIS A 149 -5.75 1.05 -25.47
CA HIS A 149 -4.75 1.79 -26.24
C HIS A 149 -3.48 0.97 -26.54
N GLY A 150 -3.64 -0.34 -26.75
CA GLY A 150 -2.59 -1.24 -27.23
C GLY A 150 -2.15 -2.31 -26.23
N GLY A 151 -2.45 -2.13 -24.93
CA GLY A 151 -2.04 -3.07 -23.87
C GLY A 151 -2.64 -4.46 -24.04
N GLU A 152 -3.91 -4.56 -24.48
CA GLU A 152 -4.55 -5.84 -24.73
C GLU A 152 -3.81 -6.69 -25.78
N ALA A 153 -3.32 -6.07 -26.84
CA ALA A 153 -2.56 -6.77 -27.88
C ALA A 153 -1.22 -7.32 -27.37
N ILE A 154 -0.59 -6.60 -26.43
CA ILE A 154 0.64 -7.05 -25.79
C ILE A 154 0.37 -8.25 -24.87
N LEU A 155 -0.67 -8.20 -24.03
CA LEU A 155 -1.03 -9.29 -23.13
C LEU A 155 -1.52 -10.53 -23.87
N LYS A 156 -2.19 -10.37 -25.04
CA LYS A 156 -2.53 -11.50 -25.91
C LYS A 156 -1.30 -12.20 -26.48
N LYS A 157 -0.27 -11.42 -26.87
CA LYS A 157 0.97 -11.96 -27.42
C LYS A 157 1.88 -12.57 -26.33
N ASP A 158 1.89 -11.99 -25.15
CA ASP A 158 2.69 -12.41 -24.01
C ASP A 158 1.85 -12.35 -22.72
N PRO A 159 1.13 -13.44 -22.39
CA PRO A 159 0.30 -13.48 -21.18
C PRO A 159 1.07 -13.31 -19.86
N ASN A 160 2.39 -13.41 -19.86
CA ASN A 160 3.23 -13.21 -18.68
C ASN A 160 3.89 -11.84 -18.61
N GLN A 161 3.60 -10.96 -19.60
CA GLN A 161 4.13 -9.60 -19.59
C GLN A 161 3.77 -8.88 -18.31
N PRO A 162 4.76 -8.41 -17.51
CA PRO A 162 4.48 -7.61 -16.33
C PRO A 162 3.97 -6.22 -16.69
N VAL A 163 3.18 -5.64 -15.79
CA VAL A 163 2.65 -4.28 -15.92
C VAL A 163 3.03 -3.50 -14.65
N ARG A 164 3.77 -2.42 -14.82
CA ARG A 164 4.19 -1.53 -13.75
C ARG A 164 3.40 -0.23 -13.81
N TYR A 165 3.19 0.40 -12.66
CA TYR A 165 2.47 1.66 -12.52
C TYR A 165 3.37 2.70 -11.89
N ILE A 166 3.35 3.91 -12.46
CA ILE A 166 3.98 5.09 -11.87
C ILE A 166 2.95 6.21 -11.87
N LEU A 167 2.90 6.96 -10.79
CA LEU A 167 2.07 8.14 -10.64
C LEU A 167 2.96 9.31 -10.28
N ASP A 168 2.97 10.35 -11.11
CA ASP A 168 3.68 11.59 -10.84
C ASP A 168 3.00 12.79 -11.51
N TRP A 169 3.49 13.98 -11.18
CA TRP A 169 2.98 15.24 -11.71
C TRP A 169 3.65 15.59 -13.04
N ASN A 170 2.85 15.83 -14.07
CA ASN A 170 3.33 16.39 -15.33
C ASN A 170 3.29 17.91 -15.28
N PRO A 171 4.43 18.62 -15.10
CA PRO A 171 4.44 20.09 -14.96
C PRO A 171 4.07 20.81 -16.26
N LYS A 172 4.33 20.21 -17.42
CA LYS A 172 4.02 20.83 -18.72
C LYS A 172 2.52 20.90 -18.99
N LYS A 173 1.77 19.91 -18.46
CA LYS A 173 0.31 19.83 -18.62
C LYS A 173 -0.44 20.21 -17.35
N SER A 174 0.27 20.48 -16.25
CA SER A 174 -0.31 20.77 -14.92
C SER A 174 -1.35 19.73 -14.51
N GLN A 175 -1.01 18.44 -14.67
CA GLN A 175 -1.91 17.34 -14.34
C GLN A 175 -1.16 16.17 -13.70
N LEU A 176 -1.87 15.39 -12.88
CA LEU A 176 -1.39 14.14 -12.32
C LEU A 176 -1.63 13.02 -13.32
N GLU A 177 -0.59 12.23 -13.64
CA GLU A 177 -0.65 11.18 -14.63
C GLU A 177 -0.27 9.83 -14.04
N TRP A 178 -1.04 8.79 -14.37
CA TRP A 178 -0.62 7.41 -14.28
C TRP A 178 0.13 7.03 -15.55
N HIS A 179 1.30 6.41 -15.40
CA HIS A 179 2.05 5.75 -16.45
C HIS A 179 1.86 4.23 -16.28
N VAL A 180 1.17 3.62 -17.23
CA VAL A 180 0.94 2.16 -17.28
C VAL A 180 1.96 1.55 -18.23
N ILE A 181 2.94 0.86 -17.66
CA ILE A 181 4.16 0.42 -18.34
C ILE A 181 4.11 -1.11 -18.52
N TYR A 182 4.06 -1.56 -19.75
CA TYR A 182 4.13 -2.99 -20.10
C TYR A 182 5.60 -3.41 -20.20
N GLY A 183 6.22 -3.67 -19.08
CA GLY A 183 7.64 -3.95 -18.88
C GLY A 183 8.03 -3.95 -17.41
N THR A 184 9.29 -4.23 -17.11
CA THR A 184 9.84 -4.15 -15.75
C THR A 184 10.37 -2.76 -15.43
N ALA A 185 10.74 -1.99 -16.46
CA ALA A 185 11.20 -0.61 -16.37
C ALA A 185 10.74 0.20 -17.58
N GLU A 186 10.85 1.53 -17.52
CA GLU A 186 10.48 2.43 -18.61
C GLU A 186 11.34 2.19 -19.87
N LEU A 187 12.62 1.88 -19.68
CA LEU A 187 13.57 1.69 -20.79
C LEU A 187 13.37 0.40 -21.59
N ASP A 188 12.76 -0.63 -21.00
CA ASP A 188 12.48 -1.92 -21.65
C ASP A 188 10.99 -2.12 -21.93
N ALA A 189 10.19 -1.08 -21.80
CA ALA A 189 8.75 -1.13 -21.97
C ALA A 189 8.37 -1.43 -23.44
N LYS A 190 7.51 -2.44 -23.63
CA LYS A 190 6.87 -2.71 -24.93
C LYS A 190 5.81 -1.66 -25.26
N LEU A 191 5.24 -1.05 -24.24
CA LEU A 191 4.25 0.01 -24.31
C LEU A 191 4.27 0.78 -22.98
N ASN A 192 4.13 2.10 -23.08
CA ASN A 192 3.88 2.98 -21.94
C ASN A 192 2.69 3.89 -22.30
N VAL A 193 1.65 3.89 -21.45
CA VAL A 193 0.42 4.67 -21.67
C VAL A 193 0.24 5.62 -20.51
N ALA A 194 0.14 6.91 -20.82
CA ALA A 194 -0.20 7.94 -19.84
C ALA A 194 -1.73 8.11 -19.76
N VAL A 195 -2.25 8.12 -18.53
CA VAL A 195 -3.67 8.29 -18.20
C VAL A 195 -3.80 9.41 -17.17
N ASN A 196 -4.75 10.33 -17.36
CA ASN A 196 -5.01 11.41 -16.41
C ASN A 196 -5.59 10.83 -15.11
N ALA A 197 -4.89 10.97 -14.00
CA ALA A 197 -5.31 10.42 -12.71
C ALA A 197 -6.52 11.15 -12.10
N SER A 198 -6.91 12.33 -12.62
CA SER A 198 -8.07 13.07 -12.13
C SER A 198 -9.36 12.75 -12.87
N SER A 199 -9.29 12.45 -14.16
CA SER A 199 -10.47 12.17 -15.00
C SER A 199 -10.57 10.70 -15.43
N GLY A 200 -9.45 9.96 -15.44
CA GLY A 200 -9.37 8.62 -16.01
C GLY A 200 -9.21 8.60 -17.52
N ASP A 201 -9.00 9.75 -18.18
CA ASP A 201 -8.91 9.82 -19.61
C ASP A 201 -7.53 9.41 -20.13
N PHE A 202 -7.52 8.81 -21.33
CA PHE A 202 -6.27 8.60 -22.08
C PHE A 202 -5.59 9.92 -22.40
N VAL A 203 -4.28 9.98 -22.19
CA VAL A 203 -3.47 11.18 -22.49
C VAL A 203 -2.63 10.95 -23.73
N ARG A 204 -1.80 9.90 -23.74
CA ARG A 204 -0.89 9.57 -24.84
C ARG A 204 -0.28 8.18 -24.68
N VAL A 205 0.26 7.64 -25.76
CA VAL A 205 1.29 6.60 -25.74
C VAL A 205 2.64 7.29 -25.66
N GLU A 206 3.47 6.86 -24.72
CA GLU A 206 4.83 7.35 -24.55
C GLU A 206 5.82 6.50 -25.37
N LYS A 207 6.87 7.14 -25.86
CA LYS A 207 7.93 6.51 -26.67
C LYS A 207 9.22 6.41 -25.87
#